data_4374e9937da17f450aa4ff54285cbf98
#
_entry.id   4374e9937da17f450aa4ff54285cbf98
#
_cell.length_a   1.000
_cell.length_b   1.000
_cell.length_c   1.000
_cell.angle_alpha   90.00
_cell.angle_beta   90.00
_cell.angle_gamma   90.00
#
_symmetry.space_group_name_H-M   'P 1'
#
loop_
_entity.id
_entity.type
_entity.pdbx_description
1 polymer ?
#
loop_
_entity_poly.entity_id
_entity_poly.type
_entity_poly.pdbx_seq_one_letter_code
_entity_poly.pdbx_strand_id
1 'polypeptide(L)'
;MKKILSCFLVCAFLFTGLYGCGSKNAEMIEEAKNRTLSQEFSISSEKNDYGTPAYNFLKHIQSNYPGRVAGTEKETEMAIFILSVLLNAGYTERDIAVKSFEIHDSTSLMDEDAQNVFDGGEKSNSSQNIEITKKGESKKTIIVGAHYDSAGTHGVDDNGSGVSVALENALRMNNIPTYYTIKYVFFGSEETGMYGSREYVESLSEKERDNIVLMINIDSVLAGDYLYLYGGKVHDNGTVDNTKAVLKAYGIAQELGLSIQLPPDGNNDYPYPTGQKRSDHAPFDSIN
;
A
#
# COMPACT_ATOMS: atom_id res chain seq x y z
N MET A 1 -35.47 34.44 -18.16
CA MET A 1 -35.71 33.00 -18.04
C MET A 1 -34.62 32.09 -18.70
N LYS A 2 -33.76 32.60 -19.59
CA LYS A 2 -32.71 31.77 -20.23
C LYS A 2 -31.40 31.59 -19.44
N LYS A 3 -31.17 32.39 -18.38
CA LYS A 3 -29.93 32.28 -17.56
C LYS A 3 -30.01 31.29 -16.40
N ILE A 4 -31.19 30.87 -15.98
CA ILE A 4 -31.38 29.91 -14.87
C ILE A 4 -31.24 28.47 -15.36
N LEU A 5 -31.49 28.17 -16.64
CA LEU A 5 -31.40 26.86 -17.19
C LEU A 5 -29.95 26.36 -17.40
N SER A 6 -28.99 27.31 -17.58
CA SER A 6 -27.59 27.00 -17.79
C SER A 6 -26.86 26.60 -16.48
N CYS A 7 -27.29 27.14 -15.33
CA CYS A 7 -26.71 26.74 -14.04
C CYS A 7 -27.14 25.36 -13.57
N PHE A 8 -28.34 24.91 -13.91
CA PHE A 8 -28.82 23.60 -13.53
C PHE A 8 -28.15 22.44 -14.32
N LEU A 9 -27.74 22.69 -15.56
CA LEU A 9 -27.07 21.65 -16.36
C LEU A 9 -25.60 21.45 -15.92
N VAL A 10 -24.90 22.49 -15.49
CA VAL A 10 -23.51 22.39 -15.01
C VAL A 10 -23.45 21.72 -13.65
N CYS A 11 -24.41 21.96 -12.77
CA CYS A 11 -24.50 21.26 -11.48
C CYS A 11 -24.85 19.77 -11.63
N ALA A 12 -25.63 19.39 -12.64
CA ALA A 12 -25.99 17.99 -12.86
C ALA A 12 -24.79 17.15 -13.35
N PHE A 13 -23.89 17.73 -14.16
CA PHE A 13 -22.68 17.02 -14.61
C PHE A 13 -21.61 16.88 -13.53
N LEU A 14 -21.51 17.81 -12.59
CA LEU A 14 -20.59 17.68 -11.45
C LEU A 14 -21.07 16.66 -10.39
N PHE A 15 -22.40 16.45 -10.30
CA PHE A 15 -22.95 15.46 -9.36
C PHE A 15 -22.85 14.01 -9.86
N THR A 16 -22.88 13.77 -11.17
CA THR A 16 -22.81 12.40 -11.70
C THR A 16 -21.42 11.77 -11.56
N GLY A 17 -20.34 12.56 -11.63
CA GLY A 17 -18.98 12.06 -11.39
C GLY A 17 -18.70 11.67 -9.94
N LEU A 18 -19.24 12.40 -8.97
CA LEU A 18 -19.11 12.12 -7.54
C LEU A 18 -19.97 10.93 -7.08
N TYR A 19 -21.16 10.73 -7.69
CA TYR A 19 -22.03 9.58 -7.40
C TYR A 19 -21.46 8.26 -7.94
N GLY A 20 -20.78 8.28 -9.09
CA GLY A 20 -20.21 7.07 -9.70
C GLY A 20 -19.07 6.47 -8.86
N CYS A 21 -18.17 7.29 -8.35
CA CYS A 21 -17.01 6.83 -7.57
C CYS A 21 -17.42 6.35 -6.17
N GLY A 22 -18.34 7.05 -5.50
CA GLY A 22 -18.87 6.64 -4.21
C GLY A 22 -19.66 5.34 -4.24
N SER A 23 -20.37 5.05 -5.34
CA SER A 23 -21.09 3.79 -5.50
C SER A 23 -20.14 2.60 -5.69
N LYS A 24 -19.10 2.74 -6.53
CA LYS A 24 -18.10 1.69 -6.77
C LYS A 24 -17.36 1.29 -5.50
N ASN A 25 -16.93 2.25 -4.68
CA ASN A 25 -16.25 1.97 -3.42
C ASN A 25 -17.17 1.26 -2.41
N ALA A 26 -18.45 1.64 -2.35
CA ALA A 26 -19.43 0.97 -1.51
C ALA A 26 -19.72 -0.47 -1.99
N GLU A 27 -19.79 -0.69 -3.29
CA GLU A 27 -19.95 -2.01 -3.91
C GLU A 27 -18.75 -2.92 -3.58
N MET A 28 -17.53 -2.42 -3.66
CA MET A 28 -16.33 -3.17 -3.29
C MET A 28 -16.34 -3.61 -1.82
N ILE A 29 -16.74 -2.73 -0.89
CA ILE A 29 -16.86 -3.05 0.52
C ILE A 29 -17.96 -4.11 0.75
N GLU A 30 -19.08 -3.97 0.08
CA GLU A 30 -20.20 -4.92 0.20
C GLU A 30 -19.83 -6.29 -0.36
N GLU A 31 -19.15 -6.33 -1.51
CA GLU A 31 -18.62 -7.59 -2.05
C GLU A 31 -17.62 -8.23 -1.08
N ALA A 32 -16.71 -7.45 -0.51
CA ALA A 32 -15.72 -7.93 0.44
C ALA A 32 -16.35 -8.55 1.70
N LYS A 33 -17.44 -7.98 2.22
CA LYS A 33 -18.20 -8.54 3.36
C LYS A 33 -18.80 -9.90 3.05
N ASN A 34 -19.24 -10.09 1.80
CA ASN A 34 -19.90 -11.33 1.39
C ASN A 34 -18.92 -12.45 1.02
N ARG A 35 -17.60 -12.15 0.92
CA ARG A 35 -16.58 -13.17 0.67
C ARG A 35 -16.33 -14.00 1.93
N THR A 36 -16.49 -15.31 1.78
CA THR A 36 -16.06 -16.26 2.81
C THR A 36 -14.61 -16.63 2.57
N LEU A 37 -13.75 -16.31 3.52
CA LEU A 37 -12.34 -16.68 3.48
C LEU A 37 -12.11 -18.03 4.17
N SER A 38 -11.13 -18.79 3.68
CA SER A 38 -10.69 -20.02 4.34
C SER A 38 -9.98 -19.71 5.66
N GLN A 39 -9.94 -20.71 6.56
CA GLN A 39 -9.30 -20.57 7.88
C GLN A 39 -7.78 -20.29 7.78
N GLU A 40 -7.15 -20.61 6.65
CA GLU A 40 -5.73 -20.34 6.41
C GLU A 40 -5.34 -18.86 6.43
N PHE A 41 -6.34 -17.96 6.29
CA PHE A 41 -6.15 -16.50 6.39
C PHE A 41 -6.38 -15.95 7.80
N SER A 42 -6.61 -16.79 8.78
CA SER A 42 -6.74 -16.39 10.18
C SER A 42 -5.38 -16.41 10.88
N ILE A 43 -5.22 -15.52 11.87
CA ILE A 43 -4.05 -15.56 12.75
C ILE A 43 -4.24 -16.70 13.77
N SER A 44 -3.28 -17.63 13.80
CA SER A 44 -3.20 -18.62 14.88
C SER A 44 -2.90 -17.95 16.21
N SER A 45 -3.51 -18.45 17.29
CA SER A 45 -3.19 -18.02 18.65
C SER A 45 -1.82 -18.51 19.13
N GLU A 46 -1.15 -19.36 18.37
CA GLU A 46 0.18 -19.87 18.68
C GLU A 46 1.23 -18.78 18.48
N LYS A 47 2.01 -18.50 19.52
CA LYS A 47 2.94 -17.37 19.59
C LYS A 47 4.05 -17.38 18.55
N ASN A 48 4.32 -18.50 17.88
CA ASN A 48 5.47 -18.71 17.01
C ASN A 48 5.13 -18.86 15.52
N ASP A 49 3.89 -18.55 15.14
CA ASP A 49 3.42 -18.67 13.76
C ASP A 49 3.59 -17.35 12.98
N TYR A 50 4.74 -16.68 13.14
CA TYR A 50 5.07 -15.51 12.36
C TYR A 50 5.48 -15.91 10.95
N GLY A 51 4.92 -15.20 9.95
CA GLY A 51 5.21 -15.39 8.54
C GLY A 51 4.35 -16.46 7.85
N THR A 52 3.75 -17.42 8.59
CA THR A 52 2.85 -18.41 7.98
C THR A 52 1.60 -17.79 7.38
N PRO A 53 0.89 -16.87 8.06
CA PRO A 53 -0.23 -16.14 7.44
C PRO A 53 0.21 -15.32 6.22
N ALA A 54 1.32 -14.59 6.31
CA ALA A 54 1.85 -13.83 5.17
C ALA A 54 2.17 -14.76 3.98
N TYR A 55 2.77 -15.91 4.22
CA TYR A 55 3.03 -16.89 3.18
C TYR A 55 1.75 -17.45 2.53
N ASN A 56 0.70 -17.67 3.32
CA ASN A 56 -0.60 -18.09 2.79
C ASN A 56 -1.25 -17.00 1.95
N PHE A 57 -1.21 -15.73 2.39
CA PHE A 57 -1.64 -14.59 1.59
C PHE A 57 -0.86 -14.53 0.27
N LEU A 58 0.46 -14.64 0.33
CA LEU A 58 1.32 -14.58 -0.86
C LEU A 58 0.99 -15.67 -1.88
N LYS A 59 0.81 -16.91 -1.43
CA LYS A 59 0.38 -18.02 -2.31
C LYS A 59 -0.98 -17.73 -2.96
N HIS A 60 -1.90 -17.18 -2.20
CA HIS A 60 -3.22 -16.84 -2.71
C HIS A 60 -3.14 -15.72 -3.75
N ILE A 61 -2.34 -14.68 -3.47
CA ILE A 61 -2.10 -13.55 -4.38
C ILE A 61 -1.49 -14.06 -5.69
N GLN A 62 -0.43 -14.88 -5.61
CA GLN A 62 0.21 -15.47 -6.77
C GLN A 62 -0.75 -16.25 -7.65
N SER A 63 -1.64 -17.02 -7.03
CA SER A 63 -2.53 -17.94 -7.76
C SER A 63 -3.76 -17.26 -8.35
N ASN A 64 -4.26 -16.20 -7.73
CA ASN A 64 -5.56 -15.62 -8.07
C ASN A 64 -5.46 -14.22 -8.68
N TYR A 65 -4.40 -13.48 -8.38
CA TYR A 65 -4.25 -12.09 -8.80
C TYR A 65 -2.94 -11.80 -9.54
N PRO A 66 -2.51 -12.62 -10.51
CA PRO A 66 -1.37 -12.27 -11.36
C PRO A 66 -1.75 -11.10 -12.27
N GLY A 67 -0.80 -10.24 -12.59
CA GLY A 67 -1.02 -9.14 -13.53
C GLY A 67 -1.99 -8.08 -13.02
N ARG A 68 -1.89 -7.68 -11.76
CA ARG A 68 -2.71 -6.65 -11.10
C ARG A 68 -2.35 -5.24 -11.57
N VAL A 69 -2.35 -5.05 -12.89
CA VAL A 69 -1.97 -3.75 -13.47
C VAL A 69 -2.96 -2.67 -13.04
N ALA A 70 -2.44 -1.50 -12.72
CA ALA A 70 -3.25 -0.35 -12.31
C ALA A 70 -4.40 -0.05 -13.28
N GLY A 71 -5.59 0.18 -12.73
CA GLY A 71 -6.81 0.45 -13.49
C GLY A 71 -7.51 -0.79 -14.07
N THR A 72 -7.00 -2.00 -13.86
CA THR A 72 -7.61 -3.25 -14.34
C THR A 72 -8.60 -3.85 -13.34
N GLU A 73 -9.40 -4.80 -13.84
CA GLU A 73 -10.27 -5.60 -12.99
C GLU A 73 -9.45 -6.41 -11.95
N LYS A 74 -8.28 -6.91 -12.33
CA LYS A 74 -7.39 -7.67 -11.43
C LYS A 74 -6.89 -6.84 -10.25
N GLU A 75 -6.57 -5.58 -10.46
CA GLU A 75 -6.26 -4.65 -9.37
C GLU A 75 -7.47 -4.47 -8.44
N THR A 76 -8.66 -4.31 -9.01
CA THR A 76 -9.91 -4.19 -8.24
C THR A 76 -10.22 -5.45 -7.44
N GLU A 77 -10.08 -6.64 -8.03
CA GLU A 77 -10.25 -7.93 -7.34
C GLU A 77 -9.29 -8.11 -6.17
N MET A 78 -8.04 -7.69 -6.34
CA MET A 78 -7.04 -7.70 -5.28
C MET A 78 -7.41 -6.73 -4.15
N ALA A 79 -7.91 -5.55 -4.47
CA ALA A 79 -8.42 -4.59 -3.49
C ALA A 79 -9.58 -5.19 -2.66
N ILE A 80 -10.52 -5.88 -3.32
CA ILE A 80 -11.62 -6.57 -2.65
C ILE A 80 -11.11 -7.71 -1.75
N PHE A 81 -10.08 -8.44 -2.18
CA PHE A 81 -9.45 -9.47 -1.33
C PHE A 81 -8.85 -8.87 -0.07
N ILE A 82 -8.06 -7.79 -0.17
CA ILE A 82 -7.49 -7.06 0.97
C ILE A 82 -8.59 -6.65 1.94
N LEU A 83 -9.65 -6.01 1.45
CA LEU A 83 -10.82 -5.62 2.25
C LEU A 83 -11.46 -6.82 2.95
N SER A 84 -11.62 -7.93 2.23
CA SER A 84 -12.21 -9.16 2.79
C SER A 84 -11.39 -9.71 3.94
N VAL A 85 -10.05 -9.76 3.81
CA VAL A 85 -9.14 -10.21 4.88
C VAL A 85 -9.31 -9.35 6.12
N LEU A 86 -9.34 -8.04 5.98
CA LEU A 86 -9.41 -7.09 7.08
C LEU A 86 -10.77 -7.10 7.78
N LEU A 87 -11.86 -7.17 7.03
CA LEU A 87 -13.22 -7.29 7.57
C LEU A 87 -13.40 -8.61 8.33
N ASN A 88 -12.91 -9.73 7.80
CA ASN A 88 -12.95 -11.03 8.48
C ASN A 88 -12.08 -11.06 9.76
N ALA A 89 -11.03 -10.22 9.82
CA ALA A 89 -10.20 -10.05 11.01
C ALA A 89 -10.84 -9.18 12.10
N GLY A 90 -12.03 -8.63 11.86
CA GLY A 90 -12.79 -7.86 12.83
C GLY A 90 -12.64 -6.33 12.72
N TYR A 91 -11.93 -5.82 11.71
CA TYR A 91 -12.07 -4.41 11.35
C TYR A 91 -13.48 -4.12 10.85
N THR A 92 -13.95 -2.92 11.08
CA THR A 92 -15.30 -2.51 10.68
C THR A 92 -15.22 -1.47 9.56
N GLU A 93 -16.32 -1.23 8.87
CA GLU A 93 -16.41 -0.16 7.87
C GLU A 93 -16.01 1.23 8.39
N ARG A 94 -16.10 1.45 9.71
CA ARG A 94 -15.67 2.70 10.34
C ARG A 94 -14.15 2.84 10.44
N ASP A 95 -13.46 1.73 10.32
CA ASP A 95 -12.00 1.66 10.39
C ASP A 95 -11.38 1.67 8.98
N ILE A 96 -12.20 1.50 7.94
CA ILE A 96 -11.80 1.34 6.54
C ILE A 96 -12.18 2.57 5.73
N ALA A 97 -11.29 3.01 4.86
CA ALA A 97 -11.57 3.97 3.81
C ALA A 97 -11.03 3.46 2.47
N VAL A 98 -11.86 3.50 1.43
CA VAL A 98 -11.45 3.29 0.04
C VAL A 98 -11.50 4.64 -0.65
N LYS A 99 -10.36 5.07 -1.21
CA LYS A 99 -10.20 6.38 -1.85
C LYS A 99 -9.79 6.17 -3.30
N SER A 100 -10.71 6.39 -4.23
CA SER A 100 -10.42 6.36 -5.66
C SER A 100 -9.76 7.64 -6.13
N PHE A 101 -8.90 7.53 -7.13
CA PHE A 101 -8.22 8.63 -7.80
C PHE A 101 -8.07 8.36 -9.29
N GLU A 102 -7.78 9.42 -10.07
CA GLU A 102 -7.55 9.30 -11.51
C GLU A 102 -6.05 9.09 -11.82
N ILE A 103 -5.78 8.26 -12.82
CA ILE A 103 -4.44 8.01 -13.36
C ILE A 103 -4.31 8.84 -14.64
N HIS A 104 -3.45 9.86 -14.63
CA HIS A 104 -3.36 10.82 -15.73
C HIS A 104 -2.36 10.44 -16.83
N ASP A 105 -1.47 9.48 -16.58
CA ASP A 105 -0.46 9.04 -17.56
C ASP A 105 -0.14 7.55 -17.40
N SER A 106 -0.96 6.72 -18.05
CA SER A 106 -0.80 5.26 -17.98
C SER A 106 0.18 4.69 -19.03
N THR A 107 0.80 5.54 -19.84
CA THR A 107 1.54 5.09 -21.04
C THR A 107 3.05 5.04 -20.87
N SER A 108 3.63 5.59 -19.80
CA SER A 108 5.05 5.92 -19.80
C SER A 108 6.01 4.94 -19.15
N LEU A 109 5.53 3.96 -18.38
CA LEU A 109 6.42 3.08 -17.59
C LEU A 109 6.25 1.58 -17.85
N MET A 110 5.33 1.16 -18.72
CA MET A 110 5.23 -0.25 -19.08
C MET A 110 6.11 -0.51 -20.29
N ASP A 111 7.06 -1.42 -20.13
CA ASP A 111 7.76 -2.06 -21.24
C ASP A 111 6.70 -2.68 -22.16
N GLU A 112 6.69 -2.34 -23.44
CA GLU A 112 5.72 -2.89 -24.42
C GLU A 112 5.72 -4.42 -24.43
N ASP A 113 6.85 -5.04 -24.08
CA ASP A 113 6.98 -6.49 -23.97
C ASP A 113 6.29 -7.05 -22.70
N ALA A 114 6.21 -6.28 -21.60
CA ALA A 114 5.51 -6.69 -20.39
C ALA A 114 3.98 -6.67 -20.53
N GLN A 115 3.44 -5.80 -21.39
CA GLN A 115 2.01 -5.75 -21.70
C GLN A 115 1.47 -7.04 -22.35
N ASN A 116 2.34 -7.82 -22.97
CA ASN A 116 1.95 -9.06 -23.65
C ASN A 116 1.90 -10.29 -22.75
N VAL A 117 2.42 -10.23 -21.54
CA VAL A 117 2.47 -11.40 -20.63
C VAL A 117 1.16 -11.56 -19.86
N PHE A 118 0.52 -10.47 -19.51
CA PHE A 118 -0.79 -10.47 -18.88
C PHE A 118 -1.70 -9.47 -19.57
N ASP A 119 -2.67 -10.01 -20.33
CA ASP A 119 -3.78 -9.21 -20.83
C ASP A 119 -4.65 -8.82 -19.62
N GLY A 120 -4.40 -7.64 -19.07
CA GLY A 120 -5.12 -7.12 -17.91
C GLY A 120 -6.58 -6.76 -18.21
N GLY A 121 -7.07 -6.99 -19.41
CA GLY A 121 -8.39 -6.57 -19.84
C GLY A 121 -8.52 -5.07 -20.09
N GLU A 122 -9.74 -4.56 -20.11
CA GLU A 122 -10.00 -3.13 -20.26
C GLU A 122 -9.44 -2.37 -19.06
N LYS A 123 -8.61 -1.34 -19.33
CA LYS A 123 -8.06 -0.45 -18.32
C LYS A 123 -8.97 0.76 -18.12
N SER A 124 -9.28 1.05 -16.87
CA SER A 124 -9.87 2.33 -16.49
C SER A 124 -8.74 3.34 -16.16
N ASN A 125 -9.03 4.62 -16.32
CA ASN A 125 -8.11 5.68 -15.87
C ASN A 125 -8.25 5.98 -14.37
N SER A 126 -8.58 4.97 -13.56
CA SER A 126 -8.76 5.15 -12.12
C SER A 126 -8.26 3.95 -11.35
N SER A 127 -7.66 4.23 -10.20
CA SER A 127 -7.27 3.25 -9.21
C SER A 127 -7.80 3.70 -7.83
N GLN A 128 -7.46 2.98 -6.78
CA GLN A 128 -7.89 3.29 -5.42
C GLN A 128 -6.84 2.92 -4.39
N ASN A 129 -6.79 3.69 -3.30
CA ASN A 129 -6.08 3.31 -2.07
C ASN A 129 -7.06 2.69 -1.08
N ILE A 130 -6.58 1.71 -0.31
CA ILE A 130 -7.29 1.12 0.82
C ILE A 130 -6.56 1.53 2.09
N GLU A 131 -7.24 2.25 2.96
CA GLU A 131 -6.72 2.64 4.27
C GLU A 131 -7.50 1.92 5.38
N ILE A 132 -6.77 1.37 6.34
CA ILE A 132 -7.34 0.83 7.57
C ILE A 132 -6.73 1.56 8.76
N THR A 133 -7.56 2.08 9.64
CA THR A 133 -7.14 2.80 10.83
C THR A 133 -7.32 1.94 12.08
N LYS A 134 -6.21 1.51 12.68
CA LYS A 134 -6.17 0.98 14.03
C LYS A 134 -5.91 2.12 15.02
N LYS A 135 -6.94 2.51 15.75
CA LYS A 135 -6.85 3.61 16.73
C LYS A 135 -5.93 3.24 17.90
N GLY A 136 -5.01 4.14 18.23
CA GLY A 136 -4.20 4.12 19.42
C GLY A 136 -4.69 5.14 20.47
N GLU A 137 -3.96 5.26 21.57
CA GLU A 137 -4.22 6.26 22.61
C GLU A 137 -3.94 7.68 22.11
N SER A 138 -2.91 7.84 21.28
CA SER A 138 -2.48 9.10 20.69
C SER A 138 -3.01 9.28 19.27
N LYS A 139 -3.20 10.54 18.88
CA LYS A 139 -3.47 10.92 17.49
C LYS A 139 -2.22 10.90 16.62
N LYS A 140 -1.03 10.80 17.21
CA LYS A 140 0.20 10.63 16.45
C LYS A 140 0.13 9.29 15.72
N THR A 141 0.50 9.31 14.44
CA THR A 141 0.19 8.23 13.50
C THR A 141 1.47 7.63 12.91
N ILE A 142 1.51 6.31 12.89
CA ILE A 142 2.46 5.54 12.10
C ILE A 142 1.71 5.04 10.88
N ILE A 143 2.27 5.24 9.69
CA ILE A 143 1.76 4.67 8.46
C ILE A 143 2.58 3.43 8.11
N VAL A 144 1.90 2.34 7.76
CA VAL A 144 2.49 1.12 7.22
C VAL A 144 1.91 0.95 5.82
N GLY A 145 2.75 1.08 4.81
CA GLY A 145 2.35 1.08 3.41
C GLY A 145 2.92 -0.09 2.63
N ALA A 146 2.18 -0.54 1.63
CA ALA A 146 2.61 -1.45 0.58
C ALA A 146 1.72 -1.22 -0.65
N HIS A 147 2.31 -1.17 -1.85
CA HIS A 147 1.45 -1.14 -3.04
C HIS A 147 0.94 -2.53 -3.39
N TYR A 148 -0.23 -2.59 -4.03
CA TYR A 148 -0.84 -3.87 -4.34
C TYR A 148 -1.06 -4.11 -5.84
N ASP A 149 -0.79 -3.12 -6.67
CA ASP A 149 -0.68 -3.30 -8.13
C ASP A 149 0.63 -4.00 -8.53
N SER A 150 0.81 -4.30 -9.78
CA SER A 150 2.02 -4.91 -10.34
C SER A 150 2.25 -4.47 -11.79
N ALA A 151 3.50 -4.46 -12.25
CA ALA A 151 3.92 -4.01 -13.57
C ALA A 151 3.65 -5.00 -14.72
N GLY A 152 2.51 -5.70 -14.73
CA GLY A 152 2.19 -6.69 -15.77
C GLY A 152 2.92 -8.03 -15.61
N THR A 153 3.55 -8.26 -14.46
CA THR A 153 4.16 -9.52 -14.03
C THR A 153 3.23 -10.27 -13.07
N HIS A 154 3.65 -11.43 -12.55
CA HIS A 154 2.92 -12.09 -11.46
C HIS A 154 2.87 -11.24 -10.18
N GLY A 155 3.77 -10.27 -10.02
CA GLY A 155 3.82 -9.39 -8.86
C GLY A 155 3.94 -10.14 -7.52
N VAL A 156 4.74 -11.23 -7.47
CA VAL A 156 4.84 -12.05 -6.26
C VAL A 156 5.71 -11.36 -5.23
N ASP A 157 6.93 -10.97 -5.63
CA ASP A 157 7.82 -10.20 -4.78
C ASP A 157 7.40 -8.73 -4.81
N ASP A 158 7.28 -8.16 -5.98
CA ASP A 158 6.89 -6.80 -6.26
C ASP A 158 5.40 -6.69 -6.65
N ASN A 159 4.46 -6.32 -5.73
CA ASN A 159 4.72 -6.22 -4.30
C ASN A 159 3.70 -7.07 -3.50
N GLY A 160 3.41 -8.29 -3.97
CA GLY A 160 2.60 -9.26 -3.22
C GLY A 160 3.23 -9.62 -1.88
N SER A 161 4.58 -9.59 -1.79
CA SER A 161 5.31 -9.88 -0.57
C SER A 161 5.05 -8.82 0.50
N GLY A 162 5.17 -7.54 0.16
CA GLY A 162 4.90 -6.44 1.07
C GLY A 162 3.44 -6.38 1.53
N VAL A 163 2.50 -6.58 0.61
CA VAL A 163 1.05 -6.68 0.96
C VAL A 163 0.82 -7.79 1.97
N SER A 164 1.42 -8.96 1.76
CA SER A 164 1.23 -10.12 2.63
C SER A 164 1.73 -9.87 4.05
N VAL A 165 2.89 -9.24 4.18
CA VAL A 165 3.47 -8.85 5.48
C VAL A 165 2.63 -7.76 6.15
N ALA A 166 2.18 -6.76 5.39
CA ALA A 166 1.33 -5.69 5.92
C ALA A 166 -0.02 -6.24 6.43
N LEU A 167 -0.63 -7.17 5.69
CA LEU A 167 -1.86 -7.85 6.11
C LEU A 167 -1.65 -8.64 7.39
N GLU A 168 -0.63 -9.51 7.48
CA GLU A 168 -0.36 -10.25 8.71
C GLU A 168 -0.15 -9.31 9.89
N ASN A 169 0.62 -8.24 9.70
CA ASN A 169 0.83 -7.26 10.75
C ASN A 169 -0.48 -6.58 11.17
N ALA A 170 -1.32 -6.17 10.22
CA ALA A 170 -2.63 -5.58 10.53
C ALA A 170 -3.50 -6.53 11.36
N LEU A 171 -3.56 -7.80 10.97
CA LEU A 171 -4.35 -8.80 11.70
C LEU A 171 -3.82 -9.00 13.13
N ARG A 172 -2.50 -9.13 13.30
CA ARG A 172 -1.88 -9.32 14.63
C ARG A 172 -2.08 -8.12 15.54
N MET A 173 -1.97 -6.92 14.98
CA MET A 173 -2.09 -5.68 15.75
C MET A 173 -3.54 -5.32 16.11
N ASN A 174 -4.54 -5.88 15.46
CA ASN A 174 -5.93 -5.46 15.61
C ASN A 174 -6.38 -5.38 17.10
N ASN A 175 -6.08 -6.41 17.89
CA ASN A 175 -6.48 -6.51 19.30
C ASN A 175 -5.39 -6.10 20.29
N ILE A 176 -4.24 -5.60 19.83
CA ILE A 176 -3.14 -5.16 20.70
C ILE A 176 -3.28 -3.67 20.98
N PRO A 177 -3.39 -3.22 22.25
CA PRO A 177 -3.38 -1.80 22.57
C PRO A 177 -2.07 -1.14 22.10
N THR A 178 -2.17 0.01 21.47
CA THR A 178 -1.03 0.78 20.98
C THR A 178 -1.10 2.22 21.43
N TYR A 179 0.05 2.83 21.69
CA TYR A 179 0.11 4.26 21.96
C TYR A 179 -0.18 5.06 20.69
N TYR A 180 0.52 4.77 19.59
CA TYR A 180 0.28 5.42 18.31
C TYR A 180 -0.93 4.83 17.61
N THR A 181 -1.68 5.68 16.91
CA THR A 181 -2.60 5.23 15.86
C THR A 181 -1.78 4.64 14.71
N ILE A 182 -2.20 3.49 14.19
CA ILE A 182 -1.56 2.85 13.03
C ILE A 182 -2.54 2.91 11.87
N LYS A 183 -2.08 3.42 10.74
CA LYS A 183 -2.80 3.36 9.47
C LYS A 183 -2.06 2.42 8.53
N TYR A 184 -2.72 1.34 8.13
CA TYR A 184 -2.24 0.50 7.05
C TYR A 184 -2.81 1.05 5.76
N VAL A 185 -1.95 1.35 4.79
CA VAL A 185 -2.36 1.90 3.51
C VAL A 185 -1.84 1.00 2.40
N PHE A 186 -2.77 0.40 1.67
CA PHE A 186 -2.44 -0.36 0.48
C PHE A 186 -2.63 0.57 -0.71
N PHE A 187 -1.54 0.93 -1.35
CA PHE A 187 -1.52 1.88 -2.45
C PHE A 187 -1.79 1.19 -3.77
N GLY A 188 -2.66 1.77 -4.59
CA GLY A 188 -2.82 1.38 -5.98
C GLY A 188 -1.94 2.21 -6.89
N SER A 189 -1.65 1.68 -8.09
CA SER A 189 -0.99 2.45 -9.14
C SER A 189 0.41 2.99 -8.76
N GLU A 190 1.18 2.22 -8.01
CA GLU A 190 2.58 2.54 -7.72
C GLU A 190 3.42 2.44 -9.00
N GLU A 191 3.29 1.32 -9.71
CA GLU A 191 4.05 0.94 -10.89
C GLU A 191 3.88 1.90 -12.08
N THR A 192 2.87 2.73 -12.04
CA THR A 192 2.64 3.79 -13.04
C THR A 192 3.19 5.15 -12.60
N GLY A 193 3.87 5.22 -11.46
CA GLY A 193 4.53 6.43 -10.97
C GLY A 193 4.08 6.88 -9.60
N MET A 194 3.80 5.96 -8.69
CA MET A 194 3.42 6.25 -7.29
C MET A 194 2.16 7.11 -7.17
N TYR A 195 1.18 6.93 -8.07
CA TYR A 195 -0.02 7.76 -8.06
C TYR A 195 -0.78 7.64 -6.74
N GLY A 196 -0.95 6.41 -6.23
CA GLY A 196 -1.68 6.18 -5.00
C GLY A 196 -1.09 6.88 -3.79
N SER A 197 0.21 6.77 -3.59
CA SER A 197 0.87 7.41 -2.45
C SER A 197 0.94 8.93 -2.58
N ARG A 198 1.08 9.47 -3.80
CA ARG A 198 1.01 10.91 -4.07
C ARG A 198 -0.37 11.47 -3.73
N GLU A 199 -1.43 10.89 -4.29
CA GLU A 199 -2.81 11.27 -4.02
C GLU A 199 -3.15 11.13 -2.53
N TYR A 200 -2.63 10.10 -1.88
CA TYR A 200 -2.78 9.93 -0.44
C TYR A 200 -2.21 11.12 0.33
N VAL A 201 -0.93 11.46 0.08
CA VAL A 201 -0.25 12.57 0.76
C VAL A 201 -0.90 13.92 0.44
N GLU A 202 -1.30 14.15 -0.81
CA GLU A 202 -1.97 15.38 -1.22
C GLU A 202 -3.34 15.55 -0.54
N SER A 203 -4.07 14.45 -0.34
CA SER A 203 -5.38 14.46 0.32
C SER A 203 -5.33 14.72 1.83
N LEU A 204 -4.15 14.60 2.46
CA LEU A 204 -4.00 14.82 3.90
C LEU A 204 -4.14 16.32 4.26
N SER A 205 -4.94 16.60 5.26
CA SER A 205 -4.96 17.93 5.89
C SER A 205 -3.61 18.21 6.58
N GLU A 206 -3.28 19.50 6.77
CA GLU A 206 -2.09 19.92 7.51
C GLU A 206 -1.99 19.23 8.89
N LYS A 207 -3.10 19.14 9.61
CA LYS A 207 -3.16 18.47 10.91
C LYS A 207 -2.87 16.97 10.82
N GLU A 208 -3.28 16.29 9.77
CA GLU A 208 -2.97 14.87 9.56
C GLU A 208 -1.49 14.71 9.25
N ARG A 209 -0.92 15.54 8.38
CA ARG A 209 0.52 15.59 8.09
C ARG A 209 1.34 15.77 9.36
N ASP A 210 0.99 16.75 10.19
CA ASP A 210 1.66 17.04 11.47
C ASP A 210 1.58 15.87 12.48
N ASN A 211 0.59 15.01 12.34
CA ASN A 211 0.43 13.84 13.20
C ASN A 211 1.22 12.62 12.72
N ILE A 212 1.66 12.56 11.50
CA ILE A 212 2.50 11.45 11.00
C ILE A 212 3.87 11.56 11.66
N VAL A 213 4.29 10.51 12.33
CA VAL A 213 5.60 10.44 13.00
C VAL A 213 6.54 9.44 12.34
N LEU A 214 6.00 8.55 11.52
CA LEU A 214 6.77 7.54 10.80
C LEU A 214 5.92 7.00 9.65
N MET A 215 6.56 6.79 8.51
CA MET A 215 6.07 5.97 7.42
C MET A 215 7.00 4.79 7.23
N ILE A 216 6.45 3.58 7.20
CA ILE A 216 7.14 2.33 6.94
C ILE A 216 6.62 1.81 5.61
N ASN A 217 7.45 1.80 4.59
CA ASN A 217 7.15 1.19 3.30
C ASN A 217 7.66 -0.24 3.28
N ILE A 218 6.80 -1.19 2.91
CA ILE A 218 7.13 -2.60 2.77
C ILE A 218 7.04 -2.94 1.29
N ASP A 219 8.19 -3.15 0.68
CA ASP A 219 8.29 -3.32 -0.76
C ASP A 219 9.38 -4.33 -1.11
N SER A 220 9.01 -5.34 -1.94
CA SER A 220 9.91 -6.38 -2.45
C SER A 220 10.75 -7.05 -1.36
N VAL A 221 10.08 -7.78 -0.44
CA VAL A 221 10.73 -8.32 0.76
C VAL A 221 10.98 -9.84 0.70
N LEU A 222 10.85 -10.44 -0.48
CA LEU A 222 10.96 -11.90 -0.65
C LEU A 222 12.21 -12.32 -1.42
N ALA A 223 12.58 -11.60 -2.48
CA ALA A 223 13.69 -11.93 -3.36
C ALA A 223 14.90 -11.01 -3.15
N GLY A 224 16.10 -11.54 -3.34
CA GLY A 224 17.35 -10.82 -3.20
C GLY A 224 18.32 -11.50 -2.24
N ASP A 225 19.52 -10.93 -2.10
CA ASP A 225 20.56 -11.50 -1.25
C ASP A 225 20.30 -11.27 0.23
N TYR A 226 19.72 -10.10 0.56
CA TYR A 226 19.44 -9.67 1.91
C TYR A 226 18.18 -8.82 1.96
N LEU A 227 17.54 -8.80 3.12
CA LEU A 227 16.52 -7.82 3.43
C LEU A 227 17.17 -6.58 4.03
N TYR A 228 16.87 -5.40 3.50
CA TYR A 228 17.47 -4.15 3.91
C TYR A 228 16.47 -3.21 4.58
N LEU A 229 16.96 -2.48 5.60
CA LEU A 229 16.26 -1.34 6.19
C LEU A 229 16.83 -0.04 5.63
N TYR A 230 16.05 0.64 4.82
CA TYR A 230 16.39 1.95 4.27
C TYR A 230 15.74 3.06 5.09
N GLY A 231 16.41 4.18 5.18
CA GLY A 231 15.85 5.40 5.73
C GLY A 231 16.91 6.28 6.33
N GLY A 232 16.93 7.52 5.89
CA GLY A 232 17.92 8.49 6.32
C GLY A 232 18.33 9.45 5.21
N LYS A 233 19.29 10.29 5.52
CA LYS A 233 19.83 11.23 4.56
C LYS A 233 21.02 10.62 3.83
N VAL A 234 20.93 10.59 2.52
CA VAL A 234 22.05 10.20 1.66
C VAL A 234 22.86 11.42 1.26
N HIS A 235 24.16 11.33 1.40
CA HIS A 235 25.14 12.35 1.01
C HIS A 235 25.66 12.09 -0.39
N ASP A 236 26.20 13.12 -1.05
CA ASP A 236 26.73 13.03 -2.41
C ASP A 236 27.88 12.03 -2.57
N ASN A 237 28.57 11.70 -1.49
CA ASN A 237 29.62 10.68 -1.44
C ASN A 237 29.09 9.25 -1.23
N GLY A 238 27.76 9.06 -1.22
CA GLY A 238 27.09 7.76 -1.04
C GLY A 238 26.95 7.30 0.42
N THR A 239 27.44 8.06 1.40
CA THR A 239 27.21 7.71 2.83
C THR A 239 25.78 8.00 3.25
N VAL A 240 25.25 7.23 4.21
CA VAL A 240 23.87 7.35 4.70
C VAL A 240 23.85 7.64 6.20
N ASP A 241 23.24 8.77 6.57
CA ASP A 241 22.90 9.06 7.95
C ASP A 241 21.57 8.38 8.31
N ASN A 242 21.62 7.18 8.85
CA ASN A 242 20.42 6.45 9.22
C ASN A 242 19.59 7.17 10.29
N THR A 243 18.27 7.16 10.13
CA THR A 243 17.36 7.72 11.13
C THR A 243 17.36 6.89 12.42
N LYS A 244 16.97 7.52 13.54
CA LYS A 244 16.80 6.80 14.81
C LYS A 244 15.80 5.64 14.70
N ALA A 245 14.78 5.76 13.83
CA ALA A 245 13.79 4.71 13.61
C ALA A 245 14.45 3.49 12.94
N VAL A 246 15.24 3.70 11.89
CA VAL A 246 16.01 2.64 11.21
C VAL A 246 16.97 1.94 12.17
N LEU A 247 17.78 2.70 12.92
CA LEU A 247 18.74 2.12 13.85
C LEU A 247 18.05 1.32 14.96
N LYS A 248 16.89 1.78 15.44
CA LYS A 248 16.10 1.04 16.42
C LYS A 248 15.51 -0.24 15.83
N ALA A 249 14.95 -0.19 14.62
CA ALA A 249 14.42 -1.36 13.92
C ALA A 249 15.53 -2.38 13.65
N TYR A 250 16.70 -1.92 13.23
CA TYR A 250 17.88 -2.78 13.05
C TYR A 250 18.30 -3.46 14.35
N GLY A 251 18.39 -2.71 15.46
CA GLY A 251 18.70 -3.29 16.77
C GLY A 251 17.72 -4.38 17.19
N ILE A 252 16.40 -4.14 17.00
CA ILE A 252 15.36 -5.15 17.28
C ILE A 252 15.53 -6.38 16.37
N ALA A 253 15.82 -6.19 15.09
CA ALA A 253 16.04 -7.28 14.15
C ALA A 253 17.22 -8.18 14.60
N GLN A 254 18.32 -7.56 15.06
CA GLN A 254 19.48 -8.29 15.58
C GLN A 254 19.13 -9.06 16.86
N GLU A 255 18.40 -8.47 17.79
CA GLU A 255 17.94 -9.13 19.02
C GLU A 255 17.03 -10.34 18.72
N LEU A 256 16.25 -10.26 17.66
CA LEU A 256 15.37 -11.36 17.20
C LEU A 256 16.10 -12.39 16.31
N GLY A 257 17.36 -12.18 15.98
CA GLY A 257 18.13 -13.05 15.09
C GLY A 257 17.67 -13.01 13.62
N LEU A 258 17.05 -11.89 13.18
CA LEU A 258 16.62 -11.70 11.81
C LEU A 258 17.78 -11.26 10.93
N SER A 259 17.92 -11.86 9.75
CA SER A 259 18.96 -11.52 8.76
C SER A 259 18.62 -10.22 8.00
N ILE A 260 18.35 -9.15 8.72
CA ILE A 260 18.11 -7.81 8.16
C ILE A 260 19.39 -6.99 8.26
N GLN A 261 19.70 -6.24 7.23
CA GLN A 261 20.91 -5.42 7.15
C GLN A 261 20.58 -3.94 6.93
N LEU A 262 21.53 -3.11 7.32
CA LEU A 262 21.57 -1.74 6.80
C LEU A 262 22.22 -1.76 5.42
N PRO A 263 21.81 -0.86 4.52
CA PRO A 263 22.43 -0.78 3.21
C PRO A 263 23.94 -0.48 3.37
N PRO A 264 24.79 -1.11 2.56
CA PRO A 264 26.19 -0.75 2.53
C PRO A 264 26.37 0.69 2.08
N ASP A 265 27.40 1.35 2.56
CA ASP A 265 27.82 2.64 2.00
C ASP A 265 28.00 2.48 0.49
N GLY A 266 27.45 3.43 -0.27
CA GLY A 266 27.48 3.38 -1.71
C GLY A 266 28.91 3.32 -2.23
N ASN A 267 29.22 2.32 -3.04
CA ASN A 267 30.44 2.21 -3.81
C ASN A 267 30.11 2.09 -5.30
N ASN A 268 31.13 2.03 -6.15
CA ASN A 268 30.92 1.96 -7.61
C ASN A 268 30.19 0.69 -8.06
N ASP A 269 30.19 -0.38 -7.27
CA ASP A 269 29.56 -1.67 -7.59
C ASP A 269 28.12 -1.73 -7.08
N TYR A 270 27.80 -0.95 -6.02
CA TYR A 270 26.46 -0.74 -5.48
C TYR A 270 26.22 0.75 -5.29
N PRO A 271 25.79 1.44 -6.36
CA PRO A 271 25.57 2.88 -6.32
C PRO A 271 24.31 3.30 -5.55
N TYR A 272 23.83 2.46 -4.72
CA TYR A 272 22.64 2.71 -4.05
C TYR A 272 22.70 2.43 -2.68
N PRO A 273 22.00 2.80 -1.94
CA PRO A 273 20.61 2.78 -1.96
C PRO A 273 20.02 3.93 -1.27
N THR A 274 19.79 4.65 -2.01
CA THR A 274 19.15 5.79 -1.57
C THR A 274 17.72 5.41 -1.53
N GLY A 275 17.09 5.52 -0.44
CA GLY A 275 15.66 5.68 -0.34
C GLY A 275 15.21 6.75 -1.32
N GLN A 276 15.68 6.61 -2.55
CA GLN A 276 15.50 7.57 -3.57
C GLN A 276 14.18 7.33 -4.18
N LYS A 277 13.15 8.04 -3.72
CA LYS A 277 12.02 8.53 -4.51
C LYS A 277 11.48 7.57 -5.59
N ARG A 278 11.62 6.25 -5.35
CA ARG A 278 11.27 5.20 -6.29
C ARG A 278 10.20 4.25 -5.78
N SER A 279 9.62 4.53 -4.62
CA SER A 279 8.52 3.76 -4.05
C SER A 279 7.68 4.66 -3.16
N ASP A 280 6.61 4.15 -2.61
CA ASP A 280 5.52 4.88 -1.93
C ASP A 280 5.94 5.71 -0.71
N HIS A 281 7.14 5.52 -0.16
CA HIS A 281 7.67 6.39 0.88
C HIS A 281 8.06 7.79 0.35
N ALA A 282 8.40 7.90 -0.93
CA ALA A 282 8.96 9.13 -1.49
C ALA A 282 8.03 10.36 -1.40
N PRO A 283 6.71 10.28 -1.63
CA PRO A 283 5.83 11.41 -1.43
C PRO A 283 5.81 11.92 0.01
N PHE A 284 6.05 11.04 1.00
CA PHE A 284 6.06 11.40 2.41
C PHE A 284 7.27 12.25 2.82
N ASP A 285 8.38 12.19 2.08
CA ASP A 285 9.54 13.08 2.29
C ASP A 285 9.18 14.56 2.14
N SER A 286 8.09 14.88 1.45
CA SER A 286 7.64 16.25 1.22
C SER A 286 6.91 16.87 2.41
N ILE A 287 6.54 16.09 3.42
CA ILE A 287 5.69 16.52 4.53
C ILE A 287 6.38 16.56 5.88
N ASN A 288 7.71 16.32 5.93
CA ASN A 288 8.53 16.42 7.14
C ASN A 288 9.65 17.44 6.99
#